data_cc0e8061e815e1be599a9a77ff579c97
#
_entry.id   cc0e8061e815e1be599a9a77ff579c97
#
_cell.length_a   1.000
_cell.length_b   1.000
_cell.length_c   1.000
_cell.angle_alpha   90.00
_cell.angle_beta   90.00
_cell.angle_gamma   90.00
#
_symmetry.space_group_name_H-M   'P 1'
#
loop_
_entity.id
_entity.type
_entity.pdbx_description
1 polymer ?
#
loop_
_entity_poly.entity_id
_entity_poly.type
_entity_poly.pdbx_seq_one_letter_code
_entity_poly.pdbx_strand_id
1 'polypeptide(L)'
;MVYVVPIKWSMSLRERTRPGLGIVEPWLPSPAKAPPSGPGWIHEIKHDGFRILARKDATGVRLITRAGNDFSSRFPFIAMAVGKLPVRSCPIDGEAIVCDANGLTVFDLIRRHGALASAVLCAFDLLELDGQDLRREPIETRKALLAKPLKGQHV
;
A
#
# COMPACT_ATOMS: atom_id res chain seq x y z
N MET A 1 -15.00 -2.52 -7.89
CA MET A 1 -15.26 -1.22 -7.21
C MET A 1 -14.05 -0.34 -7.45
N VAL A 2 -14.21 0.95 -7.71
CA VAL A 2 -13.10 1.89 -7.99
C VAL A 2 -12.98 2.86 -6.83
N TYR A 3 -11.77 3.09 -6.34
CA TYR A 3 -11.50 4.19 -5.43
C TYR A 3 -11.24 5.47 -6.22
N VAL A 4 -11.69 6.58 -5.69
CA VAL A 4 -11.44 7.90 -6.27
C VAL A 4 -10.70 8.73 -5.25
N VAL A 5 -9.53 9.23 -5.65
CA VAL A 5 -8.63 10.00 -4.79
C VAL A 5 -8.50 11.41 -5.36
N PRO A 6 -8.72 12.48 -4.57
CA PRO A 6 -8.52 13.85 -5.05
C PRO A 6 -7.05 14.14 -5.30
N ILE A 7 -6.74 14.80 -6.41
CA ILE A 7 -5.38 15.20 -6.80
C ILE A 7 -4.85 16.34 -5.91
N LYS A 8 -5.72 17.28 -5.51
CA LYS A 8 -5.34 18.39 -4.63
C LYS A 8 -5.70 18.09 -3.18
N TRP A 9 -4.70 17.75 -2.38
CA TRP A 9 -4.84 17.64 -0.94
C TRP A 9 -3.86 18.57 -0.24
N SER A 10 -4.41 19.68 0.23
CA SER A 10 -3.88 20.44 1.35
C SER A 10 -4.74 20.07 2.56
N MET A 11 -4.42 19.02 3.26
CA MET A 11 -5.09 18.73 4.52
C MET A 11 -4.12 18.26 5.58
N SER A 12 -4.24 18.92 6.72
CA SER A 12 -3.65 18.56 7.98
C SER A 12 -3.95 17.09 8.30
N LEU A 13 -2.95 16.24 8.07
CA LEU A 13 -2.91 14.94 8.72
C LEU A 13 -2.93 15.21 10.21
N ARG A 14 -4.03 14.91 10.89
CA ARG A 14 -3.99 14.78 12.35
C ARG A 14 -3.04 13.63 12.64
N GLU A 15 -1.82 13.98 13.04
CA GLU A 15 -0.87 13.05 13.62
C GLU A 15 -1.50 12.43 14.88
N ARG A 16 -2.15 11.31 14.71
CA ARG A 16 -2.35 10.37 15.81
C ARG A 16 -1.16 9.45 15.83
N THR A 17 -0.03 9.97 16.27
CA THR A 17 1.10 9.13 16.68
C THR A 17 0.70 8.39 17.94
N ARG A 18 0.44 7.10 17.84
CA ARG A 18 0.54 6.22 19.01
C ARG A 18 2.02 6.15 19.38
N PRO A 19 2.39 6.46 20.63
CA PRO A 19 3.79 6.35 21.05
C PRO A 19 4.22 4.88 20.92
N GLY A 20 5.23 4.62 20.12
CA GLY A 20 5.90 3.32 20.11
C GLY A 20 6.25 2.70 18.77
N LEU A 21 5.57 2.98 17.64
CA LEU A 21 5.84 2.31 16.37
C LEU A 21 5.72 3.18 15.12
N GLY A 22 5.47 4.48 15.23
CA GLY A 22 5.36 5.33 14.04
C GLY A 22 4.35 4.81 13.00
N ILE A 23 3.23 4.22 13.45
CA ILE A 23 2.20 3.68 12.56
C ILE A 23 1.45 4.85 11.97
N VAL A 24 1.64 5.06 10.68
CA VAL A 24 0.83 5.99 9.92
C VAL A 24 -0.54 5.35 9.71
N GLU A 25 -1.58 6.00 10.22
CA GLU A 25 -2.95 5.52 10.01
C GLU A 25 -3.32 5.73 8.54
N PRO A 26 -3.66 4.66 7.78
CA PRO A 26 -4.00 4.80 6.38
C PRO A 26 -5.32 5.56 6.23
N TRP A 27 -5.37 6.42 5.22
CA TRP A 27 -6.60 7.13 4.89
C TRP A 27 -7.69 6.17 4.43
N LEU A 28 -8.93 6.40 4.89
CA LEU A 28 -10.09 5.61 4.49
C LEU A 28 -10.96 6.40 3.51
N PRO A 29 -11.39 5.78 2.40
CA PRO A 29 -12.33 6.40 1.49
C PRO A 29 -13.70 6.57 2.18
N SER A 30 -14.34 7.69 1.90
CA SER A 30 -15.73 7.94 2.34
C SER A 30 -16.69 7.34 1.32
N PRO A 31 -17.83 6.78 1.76
CA PRO A 31 -18.88 6.34 0.85
C PRO A 31 -19.40 7.52 0.01
N ALA A 32 -19.56 7.31 -1.29
CA ALA A 32 -20.17 8.27 -2.20
C ALA A 32 -21.21 7.58 -3.07
N LYS A 33 -22.28 8.32 -3.45
CA LYS A 33 -23.35 7.79 -4.33
C LYS A 33 -22.83 7.50 -5.73
N ALA A 34 -21.85 8.27 -6.21
CA ALA A 34 -21.17 8.05 -7.48
C ALA A 34 -19.72 8.52 -7.36
N PRO A 35 -18.80 7.92 -8.12
CA PRO A 35 -17.42 8.40 -8.17
C PRO A 35 -17.40 9.83 -8.73
N PRO A 36 -16.75 10.80 -8.07
CA PRO A 36 -16.56 12.11 -8.66
C PRO A 36 -15.71 11.99 -9.93
N SER A 37 -15.96 12.85 -10.91
CA SER A 37 -15.26 12.86 -12.20
C SER A 37 -14.71 14.26 -12.49
N GLY A 38 -13.76 14.36 -13.43
CA GLY A 38 -13.17 15.62 -13.88
C GLY A 38 -11.72 15.82 -13.42
N PRO A 39 -11.13 16.99 -13.77
CA PRO A 39 -9.75 17.28 -13.39
C PRO A 39 -9.64 17.39 -11.86
N GLY A 40 -8.62 16.73 -11.31
CA GLY A 40 -8.40 16.71 -9.86
C GLY A 40 -8.79 15.42 -9.17
N TRP A 41 -9.12 14.36 -9.92
CA TRP A 41 -9.44 13.05 -9.39
C TRP A 41 -8.65 11.93 -10.06
N ILE A 42 -8.11 11.02 -9.27
CA ILE A 42 -7.51 9.76 -9.74
C ILE A 42 -8.44 8.63 -9.35
N HIS A 43 -8.72 7.74 -10.29
CA HIS A 43 -9.51 6.55 -10.06
C HIS A 43 -8.57 5.36 -9.89
N GLU A 44 -8.74 4.61 -8.82
CA GLU A 44 -7.95 3.42 -8.51
C GLU A 44 -8.86 2.20 -8.41
N ILE A 45 -8.34 1.05 -8.81
CA ILE A 45 -9.05 -0.22 -8.65
C ILE A 45 -9.11 -0.52 -7.13
N LYS A 46 -10.32 -0.81 -6.64
CA LYS A 46 -10.49 -1.37 -5.31
C LYS A 46 -10.20 -2.86 -5.37
N HIS A 47 -9.04 -3.23 -4.93
CA HIS A 47 -8.74 -4.64 -4.67
C HIS A 47 -9.44 -5.14 -3.41
N ASP A 48 -9.67 -6.45 -3.34
CA ASP A 48 -10.27 -7.09 -2.17
C ASP A 48 -9.23 -8.01 -1.54
N GLY A 49 -8.58 -7.51 -0.48
CA GLY A 49 -7.45 -8.16 0.16
C GLY A 49 -7.19 -7.68 1.59
N PHE A 50 -5.96 -7.76 2.04
CA PHE A 50 -5.51 -7.17 3.30
C PHE A 50 -4.71 -5.90 3.05
N ARG A 51 -5.19 -4.75 3.55
CA ARG A 51 -4.39 -3.53 3.51
C ARG A 51 -3.15 -3.66 4.37
N ILE A 52 -2.01 -3.40 3.75
CA ILE A 52 -0.68 -3.59 4.32
C ILE A 52 0.13 -2.32 4.14
N LEU A 53 0.71 -1.84 5.24
CA LEU A 53 1.84 -0.94 5.19
C LEU A 53 3.12 -1.79 5.16
N ALA A 54 3.72 -1.91 3.97
CA ALA A 54 4.98 -2.61 3.79
C ALA A 54 6.13 -1.66 4.09
N ARG A 55 6.77 -1.83 5.25
CA ARG A 55 7.87 -0.98 5.71
C ARG A 55 9.20 -1.69 5.51
N LYS A 56 10.11 -1.08 4.75
CA LYS A 56 11.51 -1.44 4.65
C LYS A 56 12.36 -0.40 5.36
N ASP A 57 13.30 -0.83 6.18
CA ASP A 57 14.31 0.01 6.81
C ASP A 57 15.59 -0.80 7.11
N ALA A 58 16.56 -0.20 7.80
CA ALA A 58 17.84 -0.86 8.13
C ALA A 58 17.67 -2.13 9.00
N THR A 59 16.53 -2.29 9.67
CA THR A 59 16.23 -3.47 10.51
C THR A 59 15.57 -4.60 9.73
N GLY A 60 15.19 -4.36 8.48
CA GLY A 60 14.54 -5.34 7.61
C GLY A 60 13.19 -4.88 7.06
N VAL A 61 12.33 -5.85 6.76
CA VAL A 61 10.99 -5.60 6.21
C VAL A 61 9.93 -6.06 7.19
N ARG A 62 8.90 -5.22 7.39
CA ARG A 62 7.69 -5.57 8.14
C ARG A 62 6.44 -5.23 7.32
N LEU A 63 5.47 -6.13 7.38
CA LEU A 63 4.17 -5.99 6.73
C LEU A 63 3.11 -5.77 7.80
N ILE A 64 2.76 -4.52 8.02
CA ILE A 64 1.86 -4.13 9.12
C ILE A 64 0.44 -3.94 8.59
N THR A 65 -0.52 -4.63 9.17
CA THR A 65 -1.94 -4.45 8.84
C THR A 65 -2.47 -3.15 9.44
N ARG A 66 -3.63 -2.71 8.96
CA ARG A 66 -4.35 -1.57 9.52
C ARG A 66 -4.61 -1.69 11.04
N ALA A 67 -4.82 -2.91 11.54
CA ALA A 67 -5.00 -3.17 12.97
C ALA A 67 -3.70 -3.20 13.77
N GLY A 68 -2.54 -3.02 13.11
CA GLY A 68 -1.22 -3.03 13.73
C GLY A 68 -0.61 -4.43 13.89
N ASN A 69 -1.22 -5.46 13.30
CA ASN A 69 -0.66 -6.81 13.33
C ASN A 69 0.48 -6.95 12.31
N ASP A 70 1.54 -7.67 12.69
CA ASP A 70 2.64 -7.99 11.78
C ASP A 70 2.30 -9.26 10.98
N PHE A 71 2.18 -9.10 9.66
CA PHE A 71 1.91 -10.17 8.70
C PHE A 71 3.14 -10.58 7.89
N SER A 72 4.33 -10.21 8.30
CA SER A 72 5.57 -10.56 7.58
C SER A 72 5.76 -12.07 7.43
N SER A 73 5.48 -12.84 8.49
CA SER A 73 5.51 -14.30 8.45
C SER A 73 4.36 -14.91 7.63
N ARG A 74 3.23 -14.20 7.54
CA ARG A 74 2.09 -14.63 6.74
C ARG A 74 2.33 -14.48 5.24
N PHE A 75 3.02 -13.42 4.81
CA PHE A 75 3.32 -13.11 3.41
C PHE A 75 4.84 -13.01 3.17
N PRO A 76 5.61 -14.09 3.35
CA PRO A 76 7.06 -14.04 3.27
C PRO A 76 7.59 -13.65 1.88
N PHE A 77 6.86 -14.00 0.81
CA PHE A 77 7.26 -13.63 -0.55
C PHE A 77 7.08 -12.14 -0.82
N ILE A 78 6.02 -11.52 -0.30
CA ILE A 78 5.86 -10.06 -0.35
C ILE A 78 6.99 -9.38 0.45
N ALA A 79 7.28 -9.85 1.67
CA ALA A 79 8.36 -9.28 2.48
C ALA A 79 9.72 -9.40 1.77
N MET A 80 9.99 -10.54 1.14
CA MET A 80 11.20 -10.76 0.35
C MET A 80 11.28 -9.84 -0.88
N ALA A 81 10.17 -9.66 -1.61
CA ALA A 81 10.12 -8.77 -2.77
C ALA A 81 10.37 -7.32 -2.38
N VAL A 82 9.71 -6.84 -1.32
CA VAL A 82 9.94 -5.48 -0.77
C VAL A 82 11.39 -5.31 -0.29
N GLY A 83 11.98 -6.36 0.31
CA GLY A 83 13.39 -6.36 0.73
C GLY A 83 14.38 -6.17 -0.42
N LYS A 84 14.05 -6.64 -1.62
CA LYS A 84 14.89 -6.51 -2.82
C LYS A 84 14.78 -5.16 -3.52
N LEU A 85 13.83 -4.29 -3.14
CA LEU A 85 13.73 -2.97 -3.76
C LEU A 85 15.04 -2.19 -3.62
N PRO A 86 15.49 -1.46 -4.66
CA PRO A 86 16.77 -0.76 -4.67
C PRO A 86 16.69 0.59 -3.93
N VAL A 87 16.20 0.56 -2.69
CA VAL A 87 16.04 1.74 -1.81
C VAL A 87 16.45 1.36 -0.38
N ARG A 88 16.89 2.32 0.42
CA ARG A 88 17.31 2.10 1.81
C ARG A 88 16.12 1.98 2.75
N SER A 89 15.14 2.84 2.56
CA SER A 89 13.90 2.83 3.36
C SER A 89 12.71 3.25 2.52
N CYS A 90 11.56 2.62 2.76
CA CYS A 90 10.30 2.99 2.14
C CYS A 90 9.13 2.34 2.90
N PRO A 91 8.20 3.11 3.47
CA PRO A 91 6.86 2.64 3.80
C PRO A 91 5.95 2.78 2.57
N ILE A 92 5.55 1.64 2.04
CA ILE A 92 4.64 1.51 0.89
C ILE A 92 3.25 1.13 1.42
N ASP A 93 2.23 1.89 1.06
CA ASP A 93 0.84 1.52 1.31
C ASP A 93 0.31 0.72 0.12
N GLY A 94 -0.27 -0.42 0.40
CA GLY A 94 -0.74 -1.35 -0.63
C GLY A 94 -1.78 -2.32 -0.09
N GLU A 95 -2.19 -3.22 -0.94
CA GLU A 95 -3.11 -4.30 -0.60
C GLU A 95 -2.53 -5.65 -0.99
N ALA A 96 -2.37 -6.54 -0.01
CA ALA A 96 -1.99 -7.92 -0.28
C ALA A 96 -3.21 -8.64 -0.85
N ILE A 97 -3.07 -9.20 -2.04
CA ILE A 97 -4.14 -9.88 -2.79
C ILE A 97 -3.68 -11.24 -3.28
N VAL A 98 -4.65 -12.09 -3.58
CA VAL A 98 -4.48 -13.30 -4.40
C VAL A 98 -5.48 -13.23 -5.54
N CYS A 99 -5.02 -13.52 -6.75
CA CYS A 99 -5.88 -13.57 -7.93
C CYS A 99 -6.22 -15.03 -8.30
N ASP A 100 -7.38 -15.21 -8.91
CA ASP A 100 -7.75 -16.46 -9.57
C ASP A 100 -7.05 -16.60 -10.94
N ALA A 101 -7.35 -17.68 -11.66
CA ALA A 101 -6.81 -17.95 -12.99
C ALA A 101 -7.16 -16.89 -14.05
N ASN A 102 -8.18 -16.06 -13.80
CA ASN A 102 -8.61 -14.97 -14.67
C ASN A 102 -8.00 -13.63 -14.29
N GLY A 103 -7.16 -13.59 -13.25
CA GLY A 103 -6.57 -12.37 -12.72
C GLY A 103 -7.50 -11.53 -11.83
N LEU A 104 -8.64 -12.06 -11.43
CA LEU A 104 -9.56 -11.39 -10.51
C LEU A 104 -9.17 -11.63 -9.06
N THR A 105 -9.19 -10.58 -8.25
CA THR A 105 -8.91 -10.68 -6.82
C THR A 105 -10.00 -11.44 -6.09
N VAL A 106 -9.62 -12.46 -5.31
CA VAL A 106 -10.55 -13.30 -4.55
C VAL A 106 -10.15 -13.31 -3.08
N PHE A 107 -10.92 -12.62 -2.24
CA PHE A 107 -10.62 -12.49 -0.80
C PHE A 107 -10.57 -13.83 -0.06
N ASP A 108 -11.40 -14.78 -0.45
CA ASP A 108 -11.40 -16.12 0.18
C ASP A 108 -10.09 -16.88 -0.06
N LEU A 109 -9.40 -16.63 -1.18
CA LEU A 109 -8.10 -17.25 -1.44
C LEU A 109 -7.02 -16.71 -0.49
N ILE A 110 -6.98 -15.41 -0.24
CA ILE A 110 -5.98 -14.82 0.66
C ILE A 110 -6.26 -15.12 2.14
N ARG A 111 -7.51 -15.40 2.50
CA ARG A 111 -7.86 -15.87 3.84
C ARG A 111 -7.32 -17.25 4.15
N ARG A 112 -7.28 -18.14 3.17
CA ARG A 112 -6.84 -19.53 3.32
C ARG A 112 -5.32 -19.60 3.34
N HIS A 113 -4.74 -20.32 4.29
CA HIS A 113 -3.29 -20.43 4.43
C HIS A 113 -2.58 -21.05 3.22
N GLY A 114 -3.26 -21.89 2.43
CA GLY A 114 -2.67 -22.56 1.26
C GLY A 114 -2.36 -21.70 0.05
N ALA A 115 -2.94 -20.49 -0.06
CA ALA A 115 -2.78 -19.61 -1.23
C ALA A 115 -1.74 -18.48 -1.01
N LEU A 116 -1.05 -18.45 0.13
CA LEU A 116 -0.16 -17.34 0.50
C LEU A 116 1.11 -17.25 -0.35
N ALA A 117 1.50 -18.35 -1.01
CA ALA A 117 2.64 -18.37 -1.92
C ALA A 117 2.39 -17.55 -3.21
N SER A 118 1.14 -17.38 -3.62
CA SER A 118 0.74 -16.58 -4.78
C SER A 118 0.25 -15.17 -4.41
N ALA A 119 0.39 -14.78 -3.14
CA ALA A 119 0.01 -13.44 -2.71
C ALA A 119 0.99 -12.41 -3.25
N VAL A 120 0.45 -11.31 -3.79
CA VAL A 120 1.20 -10.15 -4.28
C VAL A 120 0.73 -8.88 -3.57
N LEU A 121 1.60 -7.88 -3.53
CA LEU A 121 1.26 -6.56 -2.99
C LEU A 121 0.92 -5.61 -4.14
N CYS A 122 -0.32 -5.19 -4.25
CA CYS A 122 -0.72 -4.07 -5.09
C CYS A 122 -0.35 -2.76 -4.37
N ALA A 123 0.81 -2.21 -4.69
CA ALA A 123 1.30 -0.96 -4.12
C ALA A 123 0.62 0.23 -4.80
N PHE A 124 0.04 1.16 -4.03
CA PHE A 124 -0.66 2.31 -4.59
C PHE A 124 -0.22 3.65 -4.00
N ASP A 125 0.53 3.68 -2.90
CA ASP A 125 1.07 4.93 -2.34
C ASP A 125 2.45 4.72 -1.70
N LEU A 126 3.25 5.81 -1.69
CA LEU A 126 4.58 5.86 -1.08
C LEU A 126 4.62 7.03 -0.10
N LEU A 127 4.84 6.75 1.18
CA LEU A 127 4.76 7.75 2.24
C LEU A 127 6.10 8.39 2.58
N GLU A 128 7.19 7.67 2.32
CA GLU A 128 8.58 8.12 2.52
C GLU A 128 9.48 7.41 1.51
N LEU A 129 10.58 8.03 1.12
CA LEU A 129 11.64 7.41 0.34
C LEU A 129 13.01 7.84 0.87
N ASP A 130 13.80 6.87 1.33
CA ASP A 130 15.17 7.05 1.81
C ASP A 130 15.34 8.14 2.89
N GLY A 131 14.33 8.30 3.75
CA GLY A 131 14.26 9.30 4.81
C GLY A 131 13.52 10.58 4.45
N GLN A 132 13.15 10.77 3.17
CA GLN A 132 12.37 11.93 2.74
C GLN A 132 10.87 11.66 2.95
N ASP A 133 10.20 12.42 3.82
CA ASP A 133 8.75 12.38 4.01
C ASP A 133 8.01 12.92 2.80
N LEU A 134 7.19 12.08 2.17
CA LEU A 134 6.43 12.40 0.96
C LEU A 134 4.96 12.67 1.23
N ARG A 135 4.48 12.57 2.46
CA ARG A 135 3.05 12.66 2.80
C ARG A 135 2.41 14.01 2.43
N ARG A 136 3.22 15.06 2.30
CA ARG A 136 2.77 16.40 1.86
C ARG A 136 2.84 16.60 0.34
N GLU A 137 3.48 15.67 -0.37
CA GLU A 137 3.58 15.75 -1.83
C GLU A 137 2.24 15.35 -2.49
N PRO A 138 1.94 15.92 -3.67
CA PRO A 138 0.81 15.49 -4.47
C PRO A 138 0.84 13.98 -4.76
N ILE A 139 -0.33 13.35 -4.84
CA ILE A 139 -0.44 11.90 -5.04
C ILE A 139 0.23 11.44 -6.34
N GLU A 140 0.19 12.25 -7.40
CA GLU A 140 0.86 11.95 -8.67
C GLU A 140 2.37 11.88 -8.50
N THR A 141 2.96 12.80 -7.72
CA THR A 141 4.39 12.81 -7.40
C THR A 141 4.76 11.53 -6.65
N ARG A 142 3.98 11.16 -5.63
CA ARG A 142 4.21 9.96 -4.83
C ARG A 142 4.11 8.69 -5.67
N LYS A 143 3.12 8.61 -6.58
CA LYS A 143 2.97 7.50 -7.52
C LYS A 143 4.12 7.42 -8.52
N ALA A 144 4.57 8.54 -9.05
CA ALA A 144 5.72 8.58 -9.95
C ALA A 144 7.01 8.13 -9.25
N LEU A 145 7.18 8.49 -7.96
CA LEU A 145 8.30 8.02 -7.15
C LEU A 145 8.18 6.53 -6.81
N LEU A 146 6.98 6.04 -6.49
CA LEU A 146 6.72 4.62 -6.23
C LEU A 146 7.02 3.74 -7.45
N ALA A 147 6.69 4.20 -8.65
CA ALA A 147 6.91 3.45 -9.89
C ALA A 147 8.38 3.16 -10.18
N LYS A 148 9.31 4.01 -9.69
CA LYS A 148 10.75 3.85 -9.95
C LYS A 148 11.33 2.57 -9.34
N PRO A 149 11.23 2.33 -8.01
CA PRO A 149 11.75 1.11 -7.39
C PRO A 149 10.98 -0.14 -7.79
N LEU A 150 9.72 -0.01 -8.25
CA LEU A 150 8.89 -1.15 -8.68
C LEU A 150 9.12 -1.55 -10.13
N LYS A 151 9.86 -0.77 -10.93
CA LYS A 151 10.11 -1.06 -12.35
C LYS A 151 10.78 -2.43 -12.51
N GLY A 152 10.11 -3.34 -13.23
CA GLY A 152 10.59 -4.70 -13.47
C GLY A 152 10.41 -5.66 -12.28
N GLN A 153 9.72 -5.24 -11.23
CA GLN A 153 9.38 -6.10 -10.09
C GLN A 153 7.91 -6.56 -10.24
N HIS A 154 7.70 -7.85 -10.05
CA HIS A 154 6.36 -8.40 -9.76
C HIS A 154 6.26 -8.49 -8.23
N VAL A 155 5.72 -7.43 -7.62
CA VAL A 155 5.55 -7.34 -6.16
C VAL A 155 4.12 -7.64 -5.80
#